data_6f2130eb65a42660c4dba56b68f5e1dd
#
_entry.id   6f2130eb65a42660c4dba56b68f5e1dd
#
_cell.length_a   1.000
_cell.length_b   1.000
_cell.length_c   1.000
_cell.angle_alpha   90.00
_cell.angle_beta   90.00
_cell.angle_gamma   90.00
#
_symmetry.space_group_name_H-M   'P 1'
#
loop_
_entity.id
_entity.type
_entity.pdbx_description
1 polymer ?
#
loop_
_entity_poly.entity_id
_entity_poly.type
_entity_poly.pdbx_seq_one_letter_code
_entity_poly.pdbx_strand_id
1 'polypeptide(L)'
;ALFIDAYTPNQYQNRFSADYDFTYGKDKPFEPSLATTSDGEPIDALLLSNSKSCTSSGCHTEIGKEWEVSAHRYSAMDPSFRVVPFAMAVEKGPASTRYCGGCHDPVSLLSGSTNLDDKKLTNAMGMDEGISCVSCHSMSKVDVKGNAQYEITKRVPYMFELGNGKTAKFLSDFLIRAYPQYHVATFNRTLLKTPEFCGTCHKQFIDEKVNGVGTVQLQNQYDNWRKSHW
;
A
#
# COMPACT_ATOMS: atom_id res chain seq x y z
N ALA A 1 24.30 11.96 20.55
CA ALA A 1 23.04 12.60 20.94
C ALA A 1 22.39 13.33 19.75
N LEU A 2 23.14 14.14 18.99
CA LEU A 2 22.62 14.91 17.84
C LEU A 2 22.02 14.06 16.69
N PHE A 3 22.42 12.81 16.57
CA PHE A 3 21.93 11.92 15.50
C PHE A 3 20.62 11.19 15.86
N ILE A 4 20.31 11.04 17.11
CA ILE A 4 19.11 10.31 17.57
C ILE A 4 17.86 11.19 17.42
N ASP A 5 17.97 12.49 17.69
CA ASP A 5 16.84 13.41 17.57
C ASP A 5 16.39 13.66 16.12
N ALA A 6 17.30 13.50 15.14
CA ALA A 6 16.98 13.61 13.72
C ALA A 6 16.18 12.40 13.18
N TYR A 7 16.06 11.34 13.95
CA TYR A 7 15.46 10.06 13.55
C TYR A 7 14.35 9.58 14.45
N THR A 8 13.72 10.48 15.18
CA THR A 8 12.49 10.09 15.87
C THR A 8 11.40 9.74 14.85
N PRO A 9 10.70 8.61 15.04
CA PRO A 9 9.61 8.19 14.15
C PRO A 9 8.58 9.30 13.90
N ASN A 10 8.42 10.22 14.83
CA ASN A 10 7.51 11.35 14.75
C ASN A 10 7.84 12.36 13.64
N GLN A 11 9.07 12.41 13.15
CA GLN A 11 9.43 13.29 12.02
C GLN A 11 8.91 12.76 10.68
N TYR A 12 8.59 11.47 10.62
CA TYR A 12 8.06 10.80 9.43
C TYR A 12 6.56 10.54 9.53
N GLN A 13 5.95 10.82 10.68
CA GLN A 13 4.52 10.72 10.87
C GLN A 13 3.85 11.98 10.34
N ASN A 14 2.82 11.78 9.52
CA ASN A 14 1.86 12.82 9.12
C ASN A 14 2.34 13.83 8.06
N ARG A 15 2.80 13.37 6.93
CA ARG A 15 2.70 14.15 5.70
C ARG A 15 1.28 14.07 5.11
N PHE A 16 0.27 14.09 5.99
CA PHE A 16 -1.10 14.26 5.56
C PHE A 16 -1.24 15.58 4.86
N SER A 17 -1.94 15.55 3.75
CA SER A 17 -2.51 16.76 3.20
C SER A 17 -3.41 17.38 4.28
N ALA A 18 -3.24 18.69 4.55
CA ALA A 18 -4.16 19.44 5.38
C ALA A 18 -5.60 19.38 4.85
N ASP A 19 -5.74 19.06 3.56
CA ASP A 19 -6.99 18.93 2.82
C ASP A 19 -7.53 17.49 2.82
N TYR A 20 -7.04 16.61 3.70
CA TYR A 20 -7.53 15.25 3.77
C TYR A 20 -9.02 15.21 4.16
N ASP A 21 -9.80 14.50 3.36
CA ASP A 21 -11.24 14.38 3.55
C ASP A 21 -11.57 13.28 4.54
N PHE A 22 -12.06 13.65 5.73
CA PHE A 22 -12.57 12.75 6.76
C PHE A 22 -14.09 12.54 6.64
N THR A 23 -14.63 12.46 5.43
CA THR A 23 -16.08 12.23 5.18
C THR A 23 -16.66 11.10 6.02
N TYR A 24 -15.90 10.03 6.26
CA TYR A 24 -16.35 8.86 7.03
C TYR A 24 -16.01 8.92 8.53
N GLY A 25 -15.41 10.00 9.00
CA GLY A 25 -14.98 10.21 10.38
C GLY A 25 -13.46 10.17 10.55
N LYS A 26 -12.98 10.86 11.59
CA LYS A 26 -11.54 10.93 11.88
C LYS A 26 -10.93 9.61 12.33
N ASP A 27 -11.74 8.74 12.93
CA ASP A 27 -11.41 7.39 13.35
C ASP A 27 -11.45 6.37 12.19
N LYS A 28 -11.83 6.81 10.99
CA LYS A 28 -12.05 5.99 9.80
C LYS A 28 -11.35 6.57 8.56
N PRO A 29 -10.05 6.83 8.63
CA PRO A 29 -9.35 7.58 7.58
C PRO A 29 -9.28 6.84 6.24
N PHE A 30 -9.49 5.54 6.23
CA PHE A 30 -9.38 4.72 5.02
C PHE A 30 -10.72 4.28 4.43
N GLU A 31 -11.82 4.46 5.17
CA GLU A 31 -13.14 4.07 4.65
C GLU A 31 -13.48 4.83 3.35
N PRO A 32 -14.18 4.17 2.42
CA PRO A 32 -14.85 2.86 2.53
C PRO A 32 -13.94 1.66 2.19
N SER A 33 -12.63 1.79 2.10
CA SER A 33 -11.72 0.65 2.01
C SER A 33 -11.77 -0.19 3.29
N LEU A 34 -11.53 -1.50 3.16
CA LEU A 34 -11.37 -2.40 4.30
C LEU A 34 -9.88 -2.57 4.69
N ALA A 35 -8.97 -2.01 3.87
CA ALA A 35 -7.55 -1.95 4.22
C ALA A 35 -7.32 -0.99 5.38
N THR A 36 -6.47 -1.37 6.32
CA THR A 36 -6.15 -0.55 7.48
C THR A 36 -4.70 -0.71 7.90
N THR A 37 -4.28 0.10 8.85
CA THR A 37 -2.99 -0.02 9.53
C THR A 37 -3.18 -0.59 10.93
N SER A 38 -2.11 -1.10 11.53
CA SER A 38 -2.16 -1.75 12.85
C SER A 38 -2.65 -0.84 14.00
N ASP A 39 -2.57 0.47 13.83
CA ASP A 39 -3.01 1.47 14.81
C ASP A 39 -4.16 2.35 14.30
N GLY A 40 -4.68 2.08 13.09
CA GLY A 40 -5.72 2.87 12.46
C GLY A 40 -5.24 4.22 11.90
N GLU A 41 -3.97 4.57 12.12
CA GLU A 41 -3.41 5.83 11.70
C GLU A 41 -2.65 5.68 10.37
N PRO A 42 -2.61 6.70 9.55
CA PRO A 42 -1.88 6.67 8.30
C PRO A 42 -0.37 6.48 8.44
N ILE A 43 0.24 6.06 7.35
CA ILE A 43 1.67 5.81 7.23
C ILE A 43 2.27 6.80 6.24
N ASP A 44 3.45 7.34 6.52
CA ASP A 44 4.18 8.16 5.53
C ASP A 44 4.37 7.36 4.23
N ALA A 45 4.03 7.98 3.10
CA ALA A 45 4.14 7.36 1.78
C ALA A 45 5.55 6.82 1.49
N LEU A 46 6.61 7.47 1.99
CA LEU A 46 7.99 7.00 1.84
C LEU A 46 8.27 5.68 2.57
N LEU A 47 7.47 5.34 3.59
CA LEU A 47 7.57 4.05 4.29
C LEU A 47 6.85 2.92 3.55
N LEU A 48 5.95 3.24 2.64
CA LEU A 48 5.17 2.28 1.85
C LEU A 48 5.66 2.16 0.40
N SER A 49 6.33 3.18 -0.11
CA SER A 49 6.87 3.24 -1.46
C SER A 49 8.37 2.95 -1.50
N ASN A 50 9.03 3.35 -2.59
CA ASN A 50 10.47 3.25 -2.79
C ASN A 50 10.98 1.82 -3.02
N SER A 51 10.22 1.03 -3.76
CA SER A 51 10.60 -0.33 -4.18
C SER A 51 11.96 -0.38 -4.89
N LYS A 52 12.36 0.71 -5.56
CA LYS A 52 13.69 0.84 -6.15
C LYS A 52 14.82 0.74 -5.13
N SER A 53 14.62 1.14 -3.88
CA SER A 53 15.66 0.99 -2.85
C SER A 53 15.94 -0.47 -2.52
N CYS A 54 14.93 -1.32 -2.57
CA CYS A 54 15.07 -2.76 -2.33
C CYS A 54 15.93 -3.44 -3.40
N THR A 55 15.91 -2.93 -4.63
CA THR A 55 16.50 -3.55 -5.81
C THR A 55 17.84 -2.95 -6.23
N SER A 56 18.04 -1.64 -6.00
CA SER A 56 19.16 -0.88 -6.56
C SER A 56 20.51 -1.09 -5.87
N SER A 57 20.55 -1.74 -4.71
CA SER A 57 21.77 -1.98 -3.94
C SER A 57 22.32 -3.41 -4.11
N GLY A 58 21.87 -4.14 -5.12
CA GLY A 58 22.28 -5.52 -5.37
C GLY A 58 21.68 -6.53 -4.39
N CYS A 59 20.64 -6.16 -3.64
CA CYS A 59 19.98 -7.04 -2.67
C CYS A 59 18.90 -7.89 -3.32
N HIS A 60 17.83 -7.27 -3.84
CA HIS A 60 16.67 -7.96 -4.44
C HIS A 60 16.55 -7.67 -5.94
N THR A 61 17.66 -7.67 -6.67
CA THR A 61 17.74 -7.18 -8.05
C THR A 61 16.85 -7.96 -9.01
N GLU A 62 16.85 -9.29 -8.94
CA GLU A 62 16.07 -10.13 -9.88
C GLU A 62 14.57 -9.99 -9.63
N ILE A 63 14.14 -10.12 -8.37
CA ILE A 63 12.73 -9.91 -7.99
C ILE A 63 12.28 -8.49 -8.36
N GLY A 64 13.16 -7.51 -8.23
CA GLY A 64 12.87 -6.14 -8.64
C GLY A 64 12.60 -5.98 -10.12
N LYS A 65 13.36 -6.66 -10.98
CA LYS A 65 13.12 -6.68 -12.43
C LYS A 65 11.79 -7.34 -12.79
N GLU A 66 11.43 -8.43 -12.09
CA GLU A 66 10.15 -9.11 -12.27
C GLU A 66 8.99 -8.22 -11.85
N TRP A 67 9.12 -7.56 -10.68
CA TRP A 67 8.10 -6.63 -10.20
C TRP A 67 7.94 -5.42 -11.13
N GLU A 68 9.03 -4.87 -11.66
CA GLU A 68 9.01 -3.65 -12.48
C GLU A 68 8.13 -3.76 -13.72
N VAL A 69 7.98 -4.95 -14.27
CA VAL A 69 7.12 -5.23 -15.44
C VAL A 69 5.80 -5.90 -15.09
N SER A 70 5.51 -6.07 -13.80
CA SER A 70 4.32 -6.79 -13.35
C SER A 70 3.06 -5.92 -13.35
N ALA A 71 1.90 -6.57 -13.46
CA ALA A 71 0.59 -5.92 -13.31
C ALA A 71 0.42 -5.27 -11.90
N HIS A 72 1.08 -5.80 -10.88
CA HIS A 72 1.04 -5.22 -9.54
C HIS A 72 1.67 -3.82 -9.51
N ARG A 73 2.82 -3.63 -10.15
CA ARG A 73 3.42 -2.30 -10.26
C ARG A 73 2.52 -1.32 -10.99
N TYR A 74 1.85 -1.77 -12.05
CA TYR A 74 1.02 -0.91 -12.88
C TYR A 74 -0.42 -0.74 -12.37
N SER A 75 -0.79 -1.37 -11.27
CA SER A 75 -2.18 -1.43 -10.79
C SER A 75 -2.83 -0.06 -10.56
N ALA A 76 -2.07 0.94 -10.13
CA ALA A 76 -2.55 2.32 -9.95
C ALA A 76 -2.52 3.14 -11.24
N MET A 77 -1.63 2.77 -12.19
CA MET A 77 -1.41 3.53 -13.42
C MET A 77 -2.25 3.04 -14.60
N ASP A 78 -2.86 1.86 -14.49
CA ASP A 78 -3.67 1.27 -15.57
C ASP A 78 -4.77 2.25 -16.00
N PRO A 79 -4.76 2.69 -17.28
CA PRO A 79 -5.76 3.64 -17.77
C PRO A 79 -7.20 3.11 -17.64
N SER A 80 -7.39 1.80 -17.85
CA SER A 80 -8.71 1.17 -17.74
C SER A 80 -9.23 1.19 -16.30
N PHE A 81 -8.34 0.96 -15.34
CA PHE A 81 -8.67 1.09 -13.92
C PHE A 81 -9.01 2.55 -13.56
N ARG A 82 -8.22 3.52 -14.02
CA ARG A 82 -8.36 4.92 -13.62
C ARG A 82 -9.69 5.55 -14.02
N VAL A 83 -10.31 5.08 -15.10
CA VAL A 83 -11.63 5.59 -15.53
C VAL A 83 -12.71 5.34 -14.48
N VAL A 84 -12.69 4.19 -13.79
CA VAL A 84 -13.72 3.83 -12.81
C VAL A 84 -13.66 4.71 -11.55
N PRO A 85 -12.51 4.83 -10.85
CA PRO A 85 -12.40 5.74 -9.71
C PRO A 85 -12.69 7.20 -10.09
N PHE A 86 -12.27 7.65 -11.28
CA PHE A 86 -12.56 9.00 -11.73
C PHE A 86 -14.06 9.26 -11.84
N ALA A 87 -14.79 8.37 -12.53
CA ALA A 87 -16.26 8.47 -12.64
C ALA A 87 -16.92 8.44 -11.25
N MET A 88 -16.46 7.55 -10.37
CA MET A 88 -16.95 7.43 -9.01
C MET A 88 -16.69 8.70 -8.18
N ALA A 89 -15.53 9.33 -8.36
CA ALA A 89 -15.20 10.57 -7.70
C ALA A 89 -16.09 11.74 -8.12
N VAL A 90 -16.39 11.82 -9.42
CA VAL A 90 -17.32 12.84 -9.96
C VAL A 90 -18.72 12.66 -9.39
N GLU A 91 -19.18 11.42 -9.26
CA GLU A 91 -20.54 11.11 -8.81
C GLU A 91 -20.70 11.19 -7.27
N LYS A 92 -19.75 10.62 -6.52
CA LYS A 92 -19.88 10.38 -5.08
C LYS A 92 -18.82 11.09 -4.22
N GLY A 93 -17.96 11.87 -4.85
CA GLY A 93 -16.84 12.55 -4.19
C GLY A 93 -15.57 11.68 -4.10
N PRO A 94 -14.40 12.32 -3.94
CA PRO A 94 -13.10 11.67 -3.94
C PRO A 94 -12.93 10.56 -2.89
N ALA A 95 -13.47 10.75 -1.68
CA ALA A 95 -13.35 9.77 -0.60
C ALA A 95 -13.91 8.39 -0.96
N SER A 96 -14.93 8.33 -1.84
CA SER A 96 -15.53 7.08 -2.29
C SER A 96 -14.54 6.16 -3.00
N THR A 97 -13.54 6.72 -3.66
CA THR A 97 -12.55 5.96 -4.46
C THR A 97 -11.54 5.20 -3.61
N ARG A 98 -11.48 5.47 -2.32
CA ARG A 98 -10.66 4.69 -1.37
C ARG A 98 -11.04 3.22 -1.38
N TYR A 99 -12.28 2.88 -1.75
CA TYR A 99 -12.70 1.50 -1.97
C TYR A 99 -11.80 0.75 -2.97
N CYS A 100 -11.42 1.41 -4.04
CA CYS A 100 -10.54 0.83 -5.07
C CYS A 100 -9.06 0.81 -4.64
N GLY A 101 -8.66 1.80 -3.84
CA GLY A 101 -7.27 2.02 -3.43
C GLY A 101 -6.66 0.85 -2.68
N GLY A 102 -7.45 0.12 -1.88
CA GLY A 102 -6.97 -1.03 -1.12
C GLY A 102 -6.32 -2.12 -1.98
N CYS A 103 -6.83 -2.36 -3.21
CA CYS A 103 -6.29 -3.35 -4.14
C CYS A 103 -5.35 -2.74 -5.18
N HIS A 104 -5.52 -1.49 -5.55
CA HIS A 104 -4.83 -0.91 -6.70
C HIS A 104 -3.77 0.12 -6.32
N ASP A 105 -3.95 0.85 -5.24
CA ASP A 105 -3.04 1.89 -4.77
C ASP A 105 -3.00 2.00 -3.24
N PRO A 106 -2.53 0.96 -2.53
CA PRO A 106 -2.44 0.98 -1.08
C PRO A 106 -1.49 2.06 -0.55
N VAL A 107 -0.49 2.46 -1.33
CA VAL A 107 0.44 3.53 -0.93
C VAL A 107 -0.32 4.84 -0.78
N SER A 108 -1.05 5.27 -1.81
CA SER A 108 -1.80 6.52 -1.76
C SER A 108 -2.96 6.45 -0.76
N LEU A 109 -3.64 5.30 -0.66
CA LEU A 109 -4.71 5.10 0.31
C LEU A 109 -4.22 5.28 1.74
N LEU A 110 -3.22 4.49 2.13
CA LEU A 110 -2.77 4.41 3.52
C LEU A 110 -1.87 5.57 3.95
N SER A 111 -1.36 6.35 3.01
CA SER A 111 -0.66 7.59 3.29
C SER A 111 -1.55 8.83 3.26
N GLY A 112 -2.82 8.68 2.91
CA GLY A 112 -3.75 9.78 2.79
C GLY A 112 -3.50 10.69 1.58
N SER A 113 -2.68 10.27 0.62
CA SER A 113 -2.39 11.05 -0.58
C SER A 113 -3.42 10.89 -1.70
N THR A 114 -4.50 10.14 -1.45
CA THR A 114 -5.61 9.93 -2.40
C THR A 114 -6.48 11.19 -2.50
N ASN A 115 -5.94 12.24 -3.07
CA ASN A 115 -6.70 13.42 -3.48
C ASN A 115 -6.89 13.38 -4.99
N LEU A 116 -8.13 13.28 -5.41
CA LEU A 116 -8.53 13.15 -6.82
C LEU A 116 -8.65 14.49 -7.56
N ASP A 117 -7.99 15.51 -7.14
CA ASP A 117 -7.66 16.62 -8.03
C ASP A 117 -6.73 16.04 -9.11
N ASP A 118 -7.15 16.05 -10.38
CA ASP A 118 -6.41 15.51 -11.53
C ASP A 118 -4.94 15.91 -11.56
N LYS A 119 -4.62 17.12 -11.09
CA LYS A 119 -3.26 17.64 -11.01
C LYS A 119 -2.47 17.06 -9.84
N LYS A 120 -3.13 16.54 -8.81
CA LYS A 120 -2.50 15.94 -7.64
C LYS A 120 -2.42 14.41 -7.75
N LEU A 121 -3.31 13.77 -8.51
CA LEU A 121 -3.26 12.34 -8.81
C LEU A 121 -1.99 11.95 -9.58
N THR A 122 -1.59 12.77 -10.55
CA THR A 122 -0.38 12.51 -11.35
C THR A 122 0.91 12.64 -10.56
N ASN A 123 0.86 13.20 -9.35
CA ASN A 123 2.00 13.42 -8.46
C ASN A 123 1.85 12.68 -7.11
N ALA A 124 0.84 11.84 -6.94
CA ALA A 124 0.70 11.04 -5.73
C ALA A 124 1.83 10.00 -5.68
N MET A 125 2.54 9.94 -4.55
CA MET A 125 3.76 9.12 -4.40
C MET A 125 3.54 7.63 -4.60
N GLY A 126 2.31 7.13 -4.54
CA GLY A 126 1.99 5.73 -4.73
C GLY A 126 1.69 5.34 -6.18
N MET A 127 1.36 6.31 -7.02
CA MET A 127 0.92 6.02 -8.39
C MET A 127 1.96 5.29 -9.23
N ASP A 128 3.24 5.59 -9.03
CA ASP A 128 4.33 4.98 -9.80
C ASP A 128 4.63 3.54 -9.37
N GLU A 129 4.11 3.10 -8.25
CA GLU A 129 4.44 1.82 -7.65
C GLU A 129 3.25 0.85 -7.54
N GLY A 130 2.01 1.35 -7.57
CA GLY A 130 0.82 0.52 -7.39
C GLY A 130 0.94 -0.33 -6.12
N ILE A 131 1.04 -1.65 -6.28
CA ILE A 131 1.36 -2.56 -5.19
C ILE A 131 2.88 -2.65 -5.03
N SER A 132 3.41 -1.88 -4.10
CA SER A 132 4.84 -1.83 -3.82
C SER A 132 5.37 -3.08 -3.11
N CYS A 133 6.69 -3.26 -3.10
CA CYS A 133 7.32 -4.31 -2.32
C CYS A 133 6.92 -4.21 -0.85
N VAL A 134 6.96 -3.00 -0.29
CA VAL A 134 6.66 -2.78 1.12
C VAL A 134 5.18 -2.98 1.42
N SER A 135 4.26 -2.61 0.52
CA SER A 135 2.83 -2.85 0.72
C SER A 135 2.55 -4.32 0.98
N CYS A 136 3.09 -5.22 0.13
CA CYS A 136 2.95 -6.66 0.35
C CYS A 136 3.67 -7.14 1.61
N HIS A 137 4.95 -6.78 1.77
CA HIS A 137 5.79 -7.31 2.84
C HIS A 137 5.45 -6.78 4.23
N SER A 138 4.67 -5.70 4.34
CA SER A 138 4.21 -5.15 5.62
C SER A 138 2.81 -5.63 6.03
N MET A 139 2.11 -6.40 5.20
CA MET A 139 0.82 -6.99 5.58
C MET A 139 1.02 -7.98 6.73
N SER A 140 0.30 -7.76 7.82
CA SER A 140 0.36 -8.59 9.03
C SER A 140 -0.87 -9.47 9.20
N LYS A 141 -2.01 -9.03 8.66
CA LYS A 141 -3.27 -9.78 8.68
C LYS A 141 -3.96 -9.66 7.34
N VAL A 142 -4.66 -10.70 6.95
CA VAL A 142 -5.53 -10.73 5.76
C VAL A 142 -6.82 -11.46 6.09
N ASP A 143 -7.89 -11.13 5.39
CA ASP A 143 -9.16 -11.84 5.48
C ASP A 143 -9.56 -12.38 4.10
N VAL A 144 -9.92 -13.65 4.05
CA VAL A 144 -10.38 -14.34 2.84
C VAL A 144 -11.77 -13.89 2.36
N LYS A 145 -12.43 -13.00 3.08
CA LYS A 145 -13.62 -12.32 2.58
C LYS A 145 -13.30 -11.44 1.37
N GLY A 146 -12.02 -11.08 1.21
CA GLY A 146 -11.56 -10.27 0.09
C GLY A 146 -11.80 -8.76 0.29
N ASN A 147 -12.03 -8.04 -0.79
CA ASN A 147 -12.27 -6.59 -0.77
C ASN A 147 -11.13 -5.77 -0.13
N ALA A 148 -9.88 -6.22 -0.29
CA ALA A 148 -8.71 -5.63 0.36
C ALA A 148 -8.81 -5.59 1.90
N GLN A 149 -9.44 -6.57 2.52
CA GLN A 149 -9.49 -6.63 3.97
C GLN A 149 -8.16 -7.14 4.53
N TYR A 150 -7.23 -6.24 4.75
CA TYR A 150 -5.92 -6.51 5.32
C TYR A 150 -5.48 -5.41 6.28
N GLU A 151 -4.48 -5.75 7.09
CA GLU A 151 -3.81 -4.82 8.00
C GLU A 151 -2.33 -4.71 7.65
N ILE A 152 -1.82 -3.49 7.52
CA ILE A 152 -0.39 -3.21 7.37
C ILE A 152 0.19 -2.80 8.72
N THR A 153 1.28 -3.46 9.12
CA THR A 153 2.04 -3.08 10.30
C THR A 153 3.03 -1.98 9.95
N LYS A 154 2.97 -0.88 10.69
CA LYS A 154 3.99 0.18 10.61
C LYS A 154 5.33 -0.35 11.10
N ARG A 155 6.39 0.07 10.44
CA ARG A 155 7.76 -0.25 10.80
C ARG A 155 8.54 1.01 11.16
N VAL A 156 9.57 0.85 11.95
CA VAL A 156 10.57 1.89 12.17
C VAL A 156 11.61 1.78 11.04
N PRO A 157 11.89 2.85 10.28
CA PRO A 157 12.92 2.80 9.25
C PRO A 157 14.30 2.67 9.88
N TYR A 158 15.24 2.09 9.13
CA TYR A 158 16.64 2.19 9.49
C TYR A 158 17.11 3.64 9.46
N MET A 159 18.11 3.94 10.26
CA MET A 159 18.77 5.24 10.22
C MET A 159 19.24 5.54 8.77
N PHE A 160 18.98 6.75 8.30
CA PHE A 160 19.25 7.24 6.94
C PHE A 160 18.40 6.63 5.82
N GLU A 161 17.51 5.66 6.08
CA GLU A 161 16.72 4.98 5.04
C GLU A 161 15.84 5.95 4.24
N LEU A 162 15.25 6.93 4.90
CA LEU A 162 14.43 7.96 4.27
C LEU A 162 15.22 9.24 3.93
N GLY A 163 16.53 9.21 4.11
CA GLY A 163 17.41 10.31 3.80
C GLY A 163 17.68 10.42 2.28
N ASN A 164 17.91 11.65 1.84
CA ASN A 164 18.22 11.93 0.45
C ASN A 164 19.73 11.86 0.16
N GLY A 165 20.06 11.39 -1.05
CA GLY A 165 21.42 11.40 -1.56
C GLY A 165 22.22 10.12 -1.36
N LYS A 166 23.36 10.05 -2.05
CA LYS A 166 24.18 8.83 -2.12
C LYS A 166 24.75 8.41 -0.77
N THR A 167 25.11 9.38 0.08
CA THR A 167 25.69 9.10 1.40
C THR A 167 24.66 8.49 2.34
N ALA A 168 23.45 9.06 2.40
CA ALA A 168 22.36 8.51 3.21
C ALA A 168 22.01 7.09 2.75
N LYS A 169 21.89 6.88 1.45
CA LYS A 169 21.67 5.54 0.88
C LYS A 169 22.76 4.56 1.25
N PHE A 170 24.02 4.92 1.10
CA PHE A 170 25.15 4.05 1.46
C PHE A 170 25.11 3.66 2.94
N LEU A 171 24.87 4.62 3.83
CA LEU A 171 24.80 4.37 5.27
C LEU A 171 23.60 3.50 5.65
N SER A 172 22.44 3.73 5.05
CA SER A 172 21.26 2.88 5.23
C SER A 172 21.51 1.44 4.78
N ASP A 173 22.03 1.27 3.56
CA ASP A 173 22.35 -0.05 3.01
C ASP A 173 23.40 -0.79 3.89
N PHE A 174 24.36 -0.07 4.44
CA PHE A 174 25.34 -0.62 5.38
C PHE A 174 24.67 -1.11 6.66
N LEU A 175 23.76 -0.30 7.24
CA LEU A 175 23.05 -0.67 8.47
C LEU A 175 22.13 -1.86 8.27
N ILE A 176 21.43 -1.94 7.14
CA ILE A 176 20.57 -3.08 6.80
C ILE A 176 21.41 -4.37 6.73
N ARG A 177 22.58 -4.30 6.11
CA ARG A 177 23.50 -5.46 6.01
C ARG A 177 24.15 -5.82 7.35
N ALA A 178 24.44 -4.83 8.17
CA ALA A 178 25.02 -5.05 9.50
C ALA A 178 24.01 -5.62 10.51
N TYR A 179 22.72 -5.29 10.36
CA TYR A 179 21.62 -5.74 11.23
C TYR A 179 20.47 -6.36 10.44
N PRO A 180 20.71 -7.44 9.67
CA PRO A 180 19.71 -8.03 8.81
C PRO A 180 18.54 -8.66 9.58
N GLN A 181 18.71 -8.99 10.87
CA GLN A 181 17.69 -9.61 11.69
C GLN A 181 16.43 -8.73 11.78
N TYR A 182 16.60 -7.42 11.92
CA TYR A 182 15.47 -6.50 11.95
C TYR A 182 14.74 -6.45 10.60
N HIS A 183 15.50 -6.40 9.50
CA HIS A 183 14.94 -6.45 8.15
C HIS A 183 14.13 -7.74 7.93
N VAL A 184 14.72 -8.89 8.27
CA VAL A 184 14.05 -10.18 8.14
C VAL A 184 12.79 -10.25 9.02
N ALA A 185 12.88 -9.85 10.27
CA ALA A 185 11.74 -9.86 11.19
C ALA A 185 10.60 -8.95 10.70
N THR A 186 10.93 -7.86 10.04
CA THR A 186 9.95 -6.88 9.54
C THR A 186 9.26 -7.38 8.27
N PHE A 187 10.00 -7.95 7.32
CA PHE A 187 9.50 -8.21 5.98
C PHE A 187 9.30 -9.69 5.63
N ASN A 188 9.90 -10.63 6.37
CA ASN A 188 9.70 -12.06 6.13
C ASN A 188 8.43 -12.56 6.81
N ARG A 189 7.30 -12.36 6.18
CA ARG A 189 5.99 -12.83 6.67
C ARG A 189 5.68 -14.21 6.10
N THR A 190 5.38 -15.18 6.96
CA THR A 190 4.87 -16.50 6.53
C THR A 190 3.55 -16.40 5.77
N LEU A 191 2.78 -15.35 6.06
CA LEU A 191 1.53 -15.02 5.38
C LEU A 191 1.69 -14.89 3.86
N LEU A 192 2.82 -14.33 3.38
CA LEU A 192 3.12 -14.20 1.94
C LEU A 192 3.18 -15.54 1.20
N LYS A 193 3.32 -16.65 1.92
CA LYS A 193 3.38 -18.01 1.36
C LYS A 193 2.01 -18.70 1.37
N THR A 194 0.96 -17.99 1.71
CA THR A 194 -0.40 -18.54 1.77
C THR A 194 -1.26 -18.00 0.64
N PRO A 195 -2.16 -18.78 0.07
CA PRO A 195 -3.08 -18.32 -0.95
C PRO A 195 -4.09 -17.28 -0.42
N GLU A 196 -4.35 -17.28 0.89
CA GLU A 196 -5.18 -16.32 1.58
C GLU A 196 -4.64 -14.90 1.43
N PHE A 197 -3.32 -14.76 1.37
CA PHE A 197 -2.67 -13.49 1.10
C PHE A 197 -3.11 -12.92 -0.25
N CYS A 198 -3.09 -13.72 -1.30
CA CYS A 198 -3.55 -13.31 -2.63
C CYS A 198 -5.06 -13.03 -2.63
N GLY A 199 -5.81 -13.88 -1.93
CA GLY A 199 -7.28 -13.82 -1.83
C GLY A 199 -7.80 -12.50 -1.28
N THR A 200 -7.02 -11.79 -0.45
CA THR A 200 -7.46 -10.52 0.12
C THR A 200 -7.76 -9.45 -0.94
N CYS A 201 -7.04 -9.47 -2.08
CA CYS A 201 -7.28 -8.57 -3.22
C CYS A 201 -7.92 -9.30 -4.41
N HIS A 202 -7.59 -10.59 -4.63
CA HIS A 202 -8.09 -11.40 -5.75
C HIS A 202 -9.44 -12.08 -5.46
N LYS A 203 -10.23 -11.49 -4.57
CA LYS A 203 -11.62 -11.81 -4.30
C LYS A 203 -12.36 -10.54 -3.96
N GLN A 204 -13.38 -10.18 -4.75
CA GLN A 204 -14.08 -8.92 -4.60
C GLN A 204 -15.58 -9.09 -4.79
N PHE A 205 -16.32 -8.49 -3.86
CA PHE A 205 -17.77 -8.35 -3.91
C PHE A 205 -18.13 -6.89 -3.65
N ILE A 206 -19.09 -6.39 -4.42
CA ILE A 206 -19.72 -5.10 -4.10
C ILE A 206 -20.98 -5.42 -3.31
N ASP A 207 -21.12 -4.85 -2.14
CA ASP A 207 -22.33 -5.03 -1.35
C ASP A 207 -23.38 -3.94 -1.66
N GLU A 208 -24.59 -4.18 -1.18
CA GLU A 208 -25.75 -3.32 -1.41
C GLU A 208 -25.50 -1.87 -0.96
N LYS A 209 -24.71 -1.65 0.09
CA LYS A 209 -24.40 -0.30 0.59
C LYS A 209 -23.60 0.52 -0.41
N VAL A 210 -22.88 -0.14 -1.29
CA VAL A 210 -22.05 0.50 -2.32
C VAL A 210 -22.84 0.71 -3.62
N ASN A 211 -23.59 -0.31 -4.05
CA ASN A 211 -24.23 -0.33 -5.38
C ASN A 211 -25.77 -0.12 -5.36
N GLY A 212 -26.42 -0.26 -4.21
CA GLY A 212 -27.86 -0.08 -4.05
C GLY A 212 -28.74 -1.20 -4.63
N VAL A 213 -28.17 -2.31 -5.11
CA VAL A 213 -28.90 -3.38 -5.80
C VAL A 213 -28.68 -4.78 -5.23
N GLY A 214 -27.83 -4.91 -4.23
CA GLY A 214 -27.49 -6.19 -3.58
C GLY A 214 -26.03 -6.57 -3.73
N THR A 215 -25.67 -7.74 -3.21
CA THR A 215 -24.28 -8.25 -3.30
C THR A 215 -23.98 -8.76 -4.70
N VAL A 216 -23.01 -8.13 -5.36
CA VAL A 216 -22.55 -8.50 -6.69
C VAL A 216 -21.10 -8.99 -6.61
N GLN A 217 -20.83 -10.20 -7.11
CA GLN A 217 -19.46 -10.70 -7.26
C GLN A 217 -18.81 -10.05 -8.48
N LEU A 218 -17.65 -9.41 -8.29
CA LEU A 218 -16.82 -8.88 -9.38
C LEU A 218 -15.77 -9.92 -9.80
N GLN A 219 -14.75 -10.11 -8.99
CA GLN A 219 -13.70 -11.09 -9.26
C GLN A 219 -13.62 -12.08 -8.12
N ASN A 220 -13.23 -13.34 -8.43
CA ASN A 220 -13.08 -14.35 -7.40
C ASN A 220 -12.09 -15.45 -7.84
N GLN A 221 -10.87 -15.03 -8.13
CA GLN A 221 -9.82 -15.98 -8.51
C GLN A 221 -9.48 -16.92 -7.36
N TYR A 222 -9.55 -16.43 -6.10
CA TYR A 222 -9.23 -17.21 -4.92
C TYR A 222 -10.12 -18.47 -4.76
N ASP A 223 -11.45 -18.30 -4.80
CA ASP A 223 -12.35 -19.45 -4.64
C ASP A 223 -12.31 -20.37 -5.86
N ASN A 224 -12.08 -19.83 -7.05
CA ASN A 224 -11.93 -20.60 -8.27
C ASN A 224 -10.64 -21.46 -8.20
N TRP A 225 -9.54 -20.89 -7.74
CA TRP A 225 -8.30 -21.63 -7.50
C TRP A 225 -8.49 -22.73 -6.44
N ARG A 226 -9.14 -22.43 -5.32
CA ARG A 226 -9.43 -23.45 -4.29
C ARG A 226 -10.27 -24.62 -4.78
N LYS A 227 -11.12 -24.39 -5.77
CA LYS A 227 -11.95 -25.44 -6.39
C LYS A 227 -11.23 -26.19 -7.51
N SER A 228 -10.08 -25.69 -7.96
CA SER A 228 -9.29 -26.31 -9.00
C SER A 228 -8.52 -27.52 -8.48
N HIS A 229 -7.89 -28.24 -9.37
CA HIS A 229 -7.05 -29.41 -9.06
C HIS A 229 -5.56 -29.06 -8.89
N TRP A 230 -5.23 -27.77 -8.84
CA TRP A 230 -3.87 -27.25 -8.70
C TRP A 230 -3.51 -26.98 -7.24
#